data_69c859d91185bda7793b4f231dfed021
#
_entry.id   69c859d91185bda7793b4f231dfed021
#
_cell.length_a   1.000
_cell.length_b   1.000
_cell.length_c   1.000
_cell.angle_alpha   90.00
_cell.angle_beta   90.00
_cell.angle_gamma   90.00
#
_symmetry.space_group_name_H-M   'P 1'
#
loop_
_entity.id
_entity.type
_entity.pdbx_description
1 polymer ?
#
loop_
_entity_poly.entity_id
_entity_poly.type
_entity_poly.pdbx_seq_one_letter_code
_entity_poly.pdbx_strand_id
1 'polypeptide(L)'
;MHTMRSIRLKHAILGGVLMGMMLLTTACGGSPQSQQQASQNKAKLDQTLQHARSIGVPASALQSILKQEQQLSSSGAPFSPFNDQPATNYYNNLATHYQQLEVQAEGVISTITDQYSAEAQQEMHNFQSALSAQRQRKAGNTIAFLQQYNTDASLLANAQYPKDYVVIINDAQKETGILALSGTILDQLTTLHNTINQMNAARLDVTAMQAQYQNDMNAFSVATTSPDFQNLGMLINTQYQEAVVDSIQALPFVSNAKLSAFQSQLNLLKTYGMDVSSYQSLFNADKAAMKKASTMHDYLAVSQKIDADITSMHDNLVQGASHYLINELDREATAWGQAHLYHDKLDGNNYIYTAGYTLPGIGYWLNRELGWAWQPSDYQAVIDEENGEFFNLHMLEQDFSDPTPYNQVHATDLEMMQHNPSLQHGTVLMVSMVEQAMRYYQDGKLIRAFYVTTGRVERPALPGVWTTQNRESPTLFKSPDPPGSPYWYPDTPIHYAILYHWGGFFVHDAWWRVNFGPGTQFPHYDTGGDESFAGNGSHGCVNVSEGDAAWVYANTDPNTQIAIY
;
A
#
# COMPACT_ATOMS: atom_id res chain seq x y z
N MET A 1 -19.46 20.90 42.91
CA MET A 1 -20.34 19.89 43.52
C MET A 1 -21.09 19.19 42.40
N HIS A 2 -20.62 18.04 41.96
CA HIS A 2 -21.39 16.85 41.69
C HIS A 2 -20.40 15.74 41.24
N THR A 3 -20.52 14.69 41.93
CA THR A 3 -19.67 13.53 42.13
C THR A 3 -19.47 12.68 40.86
N MET A 4 -18.19 12.38 40.56
CA MET A 4 -17.78 11.26 39.70
C MET A 4 -18.19 9.92 40.36
N ARG A 5 -18.93 9.10 39.64
CA ARG A 5 -19.11 7.68 39.95
C ARG A 5 -18.26 6.87 38.93
N SER A 6 -17.20 6.31 39.46
CA SER A 6 -16.40 5.30 38.77
C SER A 6 -17.19 3.99 38.62
N ILE A 7 -17.43 3.56 37.41
CA ILE A 7 -17.92 2.20 37.16
C ILE A 7 -16.69 1.34 36.77
N ARG A 8 -16.27 0.53 37.72
CA ARG A 8 -15.34 -0.57 37.47
C ARG A 8 -16.12 -1.71 36.78
N LEU A 9 -15.89 -1.91 35.51
CA LEU A 9 -16.37 -3.11 34.81
C LEU A 9 -15.32 -4.22 34.96
N LYS A 10 -15.63 -5.18 35.80
CA LYS A 10 -14.87 -6.44 35.90
C LYS A 10 -15.24 -7.30 34.70
N HIS A 11 -14.31 -7.48 33.77
CA HIS A 11 -14.44 -8.49 32.72
C HIS A 11 -14.04 -9.84 33.34
N ALA A 12 -15.02 -10.65 33.62
CA ALA A 12 -14.83 -12.06 33.88
C ALA A 12 -14.61 -12.74 32.51
N ILE A 13 -13.39 -13.20 32.28
CA ILE A 13 -13.08 -14.09 31.15
C ILE A 13 -13.66 -15.45 31.51
N LEU A 14 -14.79 -15.79 30.90
CA LEU A 14 -15.33 -17.14 30.92
C LEU A 14 -14.68 -17.92 29.77
N GLY A 15 -13.59 -18.60 30.07
CA GLY A 15 -12.99 -19.60 29.19
C GLY A 15 -13.90 -20.81 29.08
N GLY A 16 -14.74 -20.82 28.04
CA GLY A 16 -15.48 -22.03 27.67
C GLY A 16 -14.62 -22.92 26.80
N VAL A 17 -13.87 -23.84 27.43
CA VAL A 17 -13.29 -24.99 26.73
C VAL A 17 -14.44 -25.88 26.31
N LEU A 18 -14.88 -25.79 25.06
CA LEU A 18 -15.76 -26.80 24.47
C LEU A 18 -14.89 -28.02 24.13
N MET A 19 -14.84 -28.96 25.07
CA MET A 19 -14.27 -30.28 24.88
C MET A 19 -15.24 -31.09 24.00
N GLY A 20 -15.06 -30.93 22.67
CA GLY A 20 -15.73 -31.74 21.67
C GLY A 20 -15.14 -33.16 21.73
N MET A 21 -15.70 -34.00 22.57
CA MET A 21 -15.42 -35.46 22.57
C MET A 21 -16.02 -36.04 21.29
N MET A 22 -15.27 -36.02 20.19
CA MET A 22 -15.57 -36.87 19.03
C MET A 22 -15.22 -38.32 19.41
N LEU A 23 -16.24 -39.12 19.69
CA LEU A 23 -16.17 -40.56 19.64
C LEU A 23 -15.83 -40.99 18.21
N LEU A 24 -14.53 -41.09 17.89
CA LEU A 24 -14.07 -41.73 16.68
C LEU A 24 -14.28 -43.25 16.89
N THR A 25 -15.20 -43.76 16.12
CA THR A 25 -15.40 -45.21 15.93
C THR A 25 -14.07 -45.85 15.53
N THR A 26 -13.63 -46.81 16.35
CA THR A 26 -12.46 -47.63 16.13
C THR A 26 -12.58 -48.47 14.86
N ALA A 27 -12.01 -47.98 13.78
CA ALA A 27 -11.81 -48.76 12.56
C ALA A 27 -10.72 -48.16 11.66
N CYS A 28 -9.54 -47.78 12.19
CA CYS A 28 -8.37 -47.51 11.37
C CYS A 28 -7.11 -47.85 12.18
N GLY A 29 -6.34 -48.85 11.73
CA GLY A 29 -5.18 -49.40 12.38
C GLY A 29 -4.12 -48.36 12.79
N GLY A 30 -3.43 -48.68 13.87
CA GLY A 30 -2.39 -47.87 14.51
C GLY A 30 -2.59 -47.87 16.03
N SER A 31 -1.50 -47.73 16.80
CA SER A 31 -1.63 -47.76 18.26
C SER A 31 -2.38 -46.49 18.73
N PRO A 32 -3.32 -46.63 19.70
CA PRO A 32 -4.02 -45.46 20.26
C PRO A 32 -3.06 -44.40 20.81
N GLN A 33 -1.91 -44.80 21.31
CA GLN A 33 -0.88 -43.91 21.84
C GLN A 33 -0.23 -43.06 20.74
N SER A 34 0.09 -43.63 19.56
CA SER A 34 0.68 -42.87 18.46
C SER A 34 -0.32 -41.90 17.84
N GLN A 35 -1.59 -42.29 17.73
CA GLN A 35 -2.67 -41.38 17.30
C GLN A 35 -2.86 -40.23 18.28
N GLN A 36 -2.89 -40.52 19.57
CA GLN A 36 -2.99 -39.49 20.61
C GLN A 36 -1.80 -38.54 20.58
N GLN A 37 -0.58 -39.05 20.42
CA GLN A 37 0.63 -38.22 20.32
C GLN A 37 0.59 -37.31 19.11
N ALA A 38 0.19 -37.81 17.93
CA ALA A 38 0.06 -36.99 16.72
C ALA A 38 -1.00 -35.89 16.91
N SER A 39 -2.14 -36.22 17.50
CA SER A 39 -3.20 -35.25 17.81
C SER A 39 -2.75 -34.20 18.83
N GLN A 40 -2.01 -34.58 19.85
CA GLN A 40 -1.46 -33.65 20.85
C GLN A 40 -0.44 -32.70 20.23
N ASN A 41 0.47 -33.21 19.39
CA ASN A 41 1.48 -32.39 18.75
C ASN A 41 0.84 -31.44 17.72
N LYS A 42 -0.20 -31.92 16.99
CA LYS A 42 -0.99 -31.02 16.13
C LYS A 42 -1.65 -29.90 16.92
N ALA A 43 -2.32 -30.23 18.01
CA ALA A 43 -2.97 -29.22 18.85
C ALA A 43 -1.99 -28.19 19.42
N LYS A 44 -0.76 -28.61 19.75
CA LYS A 44 0.30 -27.67 20.16
C LYS A 44 0.72 -26.76 19.02
N LEU A 45 0.98 -27.31 17.82
CA LEU A 45 1.27 -26.52 16.63
C LEU A 45 0.16 -25.50 16.36
N ASP A 46 -1.11 -25.94 16.37
CA ASP A 46 -2.26 -25.05 16.18
C ASP A 46 -2.29 -23.91 17.22
N GLN A 47 -1.99 -24.24 18.48
CA GLN A 47 -1.89 -23.22 19.55
C GLN A 47 -0.74 -22.25 19.31
N THR A 48 0.44 -22.72 18.90
CA THR A 48 1.60 -21.88 18.58
C THR A 48 1.31 -20.97 17.40
N LEU A 49 0.69 -21.49 16.33
CA LEU A 49 0.28 -20.70 15.17
C LEU A 49 -0.79 -19.66 15.51
N GLN A 50 -1.78 -20.05 16.34
CA GLN A 50 -2.77 -19.10 16.83
C GLN A 50 -2.14 -18.03 17.73
N HIS A 51 -1.19 -18.42 18.58
CA HIS A 51 -0.43 -17.48 19.39
C HIS A 51 0.34 -16.51 18.51
N ALA A 52 1.10 -17.01 17.52
CA ALA A 52 1.86 -16.19 16.59
C ALA A 52 0.98 -15.10 15.94
N ARG A 53 -0.19 -15.48 15.42
CA ARG A 53 -1.17 -14.54 14.85
C ARG A 53 -1.64 -13.50 15.87
N SER A 54 -2.00 -13.95 17.08
CA SER A 54 -2.53 -13.06 18.13
C SER A 54 -1.54 -11.98 18.58
N ILE A 55 -0.24 -12.26 18.42
CA ILE A 55 0.85 -11.33 18.78
C ILE A 55 1.35 -10.50 17.60
N GLY A 56 0.76 -10.67 16.40
CA GLY A 56 1.08 -9.87 15.22
C GLY A 56 2.27 -10.38 14.41
N VAL A 57 2.59 -11.68 14.47
CA VAL A 57 3.56 -12.27 13.53
C VAL A 57 2.95 -12.30 12.14
N PRO A 58 3.60 -11.73 11.13
CA PRO A 58 3.09 -11.72 9.76
C PRO A 58 2.85 -13.13 9.19
N ALA A 59 1.71 -13.41 8.35
CA ALA A 59 1.36 -14.74 7.80
C ALA A 59 2.38 -15.25 6.83
N SER A 60 3.00 -14.36 6.07
CA SER A 60 4.08 -14.73 5.18
C SER A 60 5.19 -15.46 5.93
N ALA A 61 5.53 -14.98 7.12
CA ALA A 61 6.53 -15.63 7.95
C ALA A 61 6.13 -17.06 8.36
N LEU A 62 4.83 -17.33 8.46
CA LEU A 62 4.28 -18.65 8.80
C LEU A 62 3.86 -19.50 7.59
N GLN A 63 3.86 -18.93 6.39
CA GLN A 63 3.30 -19.55 5.18
C GLN A 63 3.90 -20.93 4.86
N SER A 64 5.23 -21.05 4.99
CA SER A 64 5.89 -22.34 4.78
C SER A 64 5.42 -23.41 5.75
N ILE A 65 5.20 -23.04 7.01
CA ILE A 65 4.74 -23.94 8.06
C ILE A 65 3.30 -24.36 7.80
N LEU A 66 2.43 -23.40 7.48
CA LEU A 66 1.02 -23.64 7.16
C LEU A 66 0.86 -24.55 5.93
N LYS A 67 1.67 -24.35 4.89
CA LYS A 67 1.67 -25.21 3.70
C LYS A 67 2.09 -26.65 4.05
N GLN A 68 3.12 -26.81 4.85
CA GLN A 68 3.57 -28.14 5.30
C GLN A 68 2.53 -28.81 6.19
N GLU A 69 1.92 -28.08 7.11
CA GLU A 69 0.82 -28.59 7.96
C GLU A 69 -0.36 -29.06 7.11
N GLN A 70 -0.76 -28.28 6.10
CA GLN A 70 -1.83 -28.67 5.19
C GLN A 70 -1.50 -29.94 4.41
N GLN A 71 -0.25 -30.07 3.93
CA GLN A 71 0.21 -31.29 3.25
C GLN A 71 0.16 -32.51 4.18
N LEU A 72 0.59 -32.38 5.43
CA LEU A 72 0.52 -33.44 6.43
C LEU A 72 -0.92 -33.81 6.74
N SER A 73 -1.82 -32.84 6.83
CA SER A 73 -3.23 -33.05 7.14
C SER A 73 -4.01 -33.70 5.98
N SER A 74 -3.51 -33.60 4.75
CA SER A 74 -4.15 -34.18 3.55
C SER A 74 -3.83 -35.67 3.33
N SER A 75 -2.81 -36.22 4.01
CA SER A 75 -2.41 -37.60 3.89
C SER A 75 -3.17 -38.47 4.90
N GLY A 76 -3.62 -39.63 4.48
CA GLY A 76 -4.32 -40.61 5.35
C GLY A 76 -3.40 -41.73 5.81
N ALA A 77 -3.70 -42.30 6.98
CA ALA A 77 -2.99 -43.47 7.46
C ALA A 77 -3.20 -44.69 6.54
N PRO A 78 -2.15 -45.46 6.22
CA PRO A 78 -2.29 -46.65 5.39
C PRO A 78 -3.16 -47.66 6.10
N PHE A 79 -4.14 -48.19 5.38
CA PHE A 79 -5.01 -49.23 5.90
C PHE A 79 -4.36 -50.62 5.74
N SER A 80 -4.24 -51.36 6.82
CA SER A 80 -3.75 -52.75 6.82
C SER A 80 -4.58 -53.57 7.80
N PRO A 81 -5.43 -54.51 7.32
CA PRO A 81 -6.43 -55.17 8.17
C PRO A 81 -5.86 -56.14 9.17
N PHE A 82 -4.58 -56.52 9.06
CA PHE A 82 -3.94 -57.53 9.92
C PHE A 82 -2.61 -57.05 10.56
N ASN A 83 -2.23 -55.81 10.36
CA ASN A 83 -0.97 -55.26 10.86
C ASN A 83 -1.09 -53.75 11.10
N ASP A 84 -1.11 -53.36 12.36
CA ASP A 84 -1.21 -51.96 12.77
C ASP A 84 0.11 -51.19 12.66
N GLN A 85 1.23 -51.85 12.36
CA GLN A 85 2.55 -51.25 12.33
C GLN A 85 2.68 -50.15 11.28
N PRO A 86 2.17 -50.27 10.03
CA PRO A 86 2.24 -49.20 9.05
C PRO A 86 1.48 -47.93 9.49
N ALA A 87 0.31 -48.06 10.07
CA ALA A 87 -0.47 -46.97 10.60
C ALA A 87 0.18 -46.33 11.84
N THR A 88 0.74 -47.19 12.73
CA THR A 88 1.51 -46.70 13.89
C THR A 88 2.73 -45.91 13.47
N ASN A 89 3.49 -46.39 12.48
CA ASN A 89 4.63 -45.66 11.93
C ASN A 89 4.20 -44.34 11.29
N TYR A 90 3.08 -44.32 10.56
CA TYR A 90 2.50 -43.13 10.00
C TYR A 90 2.22 -42.06 11.08
N TYR A 91 1.51 -42.45 12.17
CA TYR A 91 1.19 -41.51 13.25
C TYR A 91 2.43 -41.04 14.03
N ASN A 92 3.41 -41.91 14.23
CA ASN A 92 4.68 -41.52 14.84
C ASN A 92 5.44 -40.51 13.98
N ASN A 93 5.50 -40.72 12.66
CA ASN A 93 6.10 -39.77 11.73
C ASN A 93 5.32 -38.46 11.72
N LEU A 94 4.00 -38.52 11.70
CA LEU A 94 3.13 -37.36 11.75
C LEU A 94 3.33 -36.56 13.03
N ALA A 95 3.41 -37.23 14.19
CA ALA A 95 3.71 -36.58 15.47
C ALA A 95 5.07 -35.88 15.46
N THR A 96 6.08 -36.50 14.86
CA THR A 96 7.42 -35.92 14.74
C THR A 96 7.42 -34.68 13.84
N HIS A 97 6.72 -34.74 12.70
CA HIS A 97 6.63 -33.59 11.80
C HIS A 97 5.88 -32.43 12.44
N TYR A 98 4.74 -32.67 13.12
CA TYR A 98 4.04 -31.59 13.82
C TYR A 98 4.90 -30.94 14.91
N GLN A 99 5.69 -31.72 15.64
CA GLN A 99 6.63 -31.20 16.62
C GLN A 99 7.74 -30.37 15.96
N GLN A 100 8.25 -30.80 14.80
CA GLN A 100 9.25 -30.03 14.04
C GLN A 100 8.67 -28.69 13.54
N LEU A 101 7.43 -28.69 13.04
CA LEU A 101 6.74 -27.49 12.60
C LEU A 101 6.45 -26.52 13.78
N GLU A 102 6.10 -27.06 14.96
CA GLU A 102 5.94 -26.25 16.17
C GLU A 102 7.24 -25.51 16.51
N VAL A 103 8.37 -26.21 16.54
CA VAL A 103 9.68 -25.62 16.80
C VAL A 103 10.06 -24.58 15.73
N GLN A 104 9.74 -24.86 14.46
CA GLN A 104 9.94 -23.87 13.40
C GLN A 104 9.07 -22.63 13.60
N ALA A 105 7.80 -22.81 14.01
CA ALA A 105 6.89 -21.69 14.29
C ALA A 105 7.40 -20.81 15.46
N GLU A 106 7.90 -21.45 16.53
CA GLU A 106 8.55 -20.72 17.63
C GLU A 106 9.79 -19.95 17.16
N GLY A 107 10.61 -20.56 16.29
CA GLY A 107 11.77 -19.90 15.67
C GLY A 107 11.38 -18.69 14.82
N VAL A 108 10.30 -18.79 14.04
CA VAL A 108 9.75 -17.67 13.27
C VAL A 108 9.26 -16.56 14.19
N ILE A 109 8.51 -16.89 15.26
CA ILE A 109 8.03 -15.92 16.25
C ILE A 109 9.20 -15.11 16.81
N SER A 110 10.27 -15.80 17.23
CA SER A 110 11.48 -15.16 17.76
C SER A 110 12.12 -14.22 16.73
N THR A 111 12.35 -14.74 15.51
CA THR A 111 13.03 -13.99 14.45
C THR A 111 12.26 -12.71 14.07
N ILE A 112 10.96 -12.82 13.90
CA ILE A 112 10.10 -11.67 13.54
C ILE A 112 10.04 -10.67 14.70
N THR A 113 9.94 -11.16 15.93
CA THR A 113 9.95 -10.27 17.11
C THR A 113 11.26 -9.48 17.19
N ASP A 114 12.40 -10.15 16.97
CA ASP A 114 13.71 -9.50 16.97
C ASP A 114 13.85 -8.49 15.83
N GLN A 115 13.35 -8.82 14.65
CA GLN A 115 13.34 -7.93 13.48
C GLN A 115 12.54 -6.65 13.76
N TYR A 116 11.30 -6.76 14.20
CA TYR A 116 10.46 -5.59 14.50
C TYR A 116 10.98 -4.80 15.69
N SER A 117 11.58 -5.49 16.68
CA SER A 117 12.26 -4.79 17.78
C SER A 117 13.42 -3.93 17.29
N ALA A 118 14.24 -4.46 16.37
CA ALA A 118 15.36 -3.72 15.79
C ALA A 118 14.86 -2.53 14.94
N GLU A 119 13.82 -2.72 14.15
CA GLU A 119 13.21 -1.68 13.34
C GLU A 119 12.61 -0.57 14.21
N ALA A 120 11.85 -0.92 15.24
CA ALA A 120 11.30 0.06 16.20
C ALA A 120 12.40 0.88 16.88
N GLN A 121 13.51 0.24 17.26
CA GLN A 121 14.67 0.94 17.81
C GLN A 121 15.28 1.92 16.81
N GLN A 122 15.39 1.51 15.54
CA GLN A 122 15.91 2.36 14.47
C GLN A 122 15.01 3.57 14.23
N GLU A 123 13.68 3.37 14.13
CA GLU A 123 12.73 4.47 13.92
C GLU A 123 12.67 5.41 15.13
N MET A 124 12.74 4.89 16.32
CA MET A 124 12.87 5.72 17.53
C MET A 124 14.17 6.53 17.53
N HIS A 125 15.26 5.97 17.02
CA HIS A 125 16.52 6.70 16.84
C HIS A 125 16.37 7.82 15.80
N ASN A 126 15.69 7.55 14.67
CA ASN A 126 15.39 8.54 13.64
C ASN A 126 14.55 9.68 14.23
N PHE A 127 13.49 9.36 14.96
CA PHE A 127 12.64 10.33 15.65
C PHE A 127 13.44 11.17 16.65
N GLN A 128 14.26 10.55 17.49
CA GLN A 128 15.14 11.25 18.43
C GLN A 128 16.11 12.21 17.72
N SER A 129 16.67 11.78 16.61
CA SER A 129 17.60 12.58 15.81
C SER A 129 16.91 13.81 15.21
N ALA A 130 15.73 13.62 14.60
CA ALA A 130 14.92 14.70 14.06
C ALA A 130 14.48 15.69 15.15
N LEU A 131 14.01 15.19 16.29
CA LEU A 131 13.63 16.01 17.44
C LEU A 131 14.83 16.81 17.99
N SER A 132 15.98 16.17 18.11
CA SER A 132 17.20 16.83 18.58
C SER A 132 17.63 17.95 17.65
N ALA A 133 17.55 17.74 16.33
CA ALA A 133 17.84 18.76 15.34
C ALA A 133 16.92 19.97 15.47
N GLN A 134 15.60 19.77 15.67
CA GLN A 134 14.64 20.86 15.87
C GLN A 134 14.86 21.60 17.21
N ARG A 135 15.22 20.88 18.25
CA ARG A 135 15.54 21.48 19.55
C ARG A 135 16.81 22.35 19.49
N GLN A 136 17.85 21.92 18.77
CA GLN A 136 19.05 22.75 18.54
C GLN A 136 18.72 24.05 17.79
N ARG A 137 17.74 23.99 16.89
CA ARG A 137 17.22 25.16 16.17
C ARG A 137 16.27 26.02 17.01
N LYS A 138 16.00 25.66 18.27
CA LYS A 138 15.07 26.33 19.20
C LYS A 138 13.63 26.40 18.65
N ALA A 139 13.18 25.38 17.94
CA ALA A 139 11.80 25.27 17.49
C ALA A 139 10.87 25.14 18.71
N GLY A 140 9.93 26.07 18.86
CA GLY A 140 9.12 26.21 20.09
C GLY A 140 8.15 25.07 20.38
N ASN A 141 7.79 24.28 19.35
CA ASN A 141 6.81 23.19 19.45
C ASN A 141 7.41 21.83 19.87
N THR A 142 8.70 21.76 20.18
CA THR A 142 9.37 20.48 20.45
C THR A 142 8.95 19.78 21.73
N ILE A 143 8.18 20.44 22.61
CA ILE A 143 7.72 19.85 23.87
C ILE A 143 6.71 18.72 23.62
N ALA A 144 5.74 18.93 22.72
CA ALA A 144 4.74 17.92 22.37
C ALA A 144 5.40 16.67 21.75
N PHE A 145 6.33 16.87 20.82
CA PHE A 145 7.09 15.78 20.22
C PHE A 145 7.99 15.04 21.23
N LEU A 146 8.56 15.75 22.21
CA LEU A 146 9.30 15.11 23.29
C LEU A 146 8.39 14.26 24.18
N GLN A 147 7.17 14.72 24.46
CA GLN A 147 6.19 13.93 25.20
C GLN A 147 5.78 12.67 24.44
N GLN A 148 5.53 12.78 23.12
CA GLN A 148 5.25 11.62 22.28
C GLN A 148 6.45 10.67 22.26
N TYR A 149 7.67 11.16 22.02
CA TYR A 149 8.88 10.34 22.06
C TYR A 149 9.01 9.57 23.39
N ASN A 150 8.76 10.20 24.51
CA ASN A 150 8.82 9.55 25.83
C ASN A 150 7.71 8.49 25.98
N THR A 151 6.53 8.74 25.41
CA THR A 151 5.44 7.75 25.37
C THR A 151 5.87 6.53 24.58
N ASP A 152 6.38 6.72 23.36
CA ASP A 152 6.81 5.65 22.48
C ASP A 152 8.02 4.90 23.06
N ALA A 153 8.96 5.60 23.68
CA ALA A 153 10.07 4.99 24.40
C ALA A 153 9.60 4.12 25.59
N SER A 154 8.55 4.55 26.28
CA SER A 154 7.93 3.75 27.34
C SER A 154 7.20 2.53 26.77
N LEU A 155 6.52 2.68 25.63
CA LEU A 155 5.89 1.55 24.92
C LEU A 155 6.97 0.57 24.44
N LEU A 156 8.05 1.06 23.86
CA LEU A 156 9.18 0.23 23.39
C LEU A 156 9.82 -0.56 24.54
N ALA A 157 10.00 0.06 25.71
CA ALA A 157 10.56 -0.61 26.88
C ALA A 157 9.67 -1.76 27.40
N ASN A 158 8.37 -1.74 27.12
CA ASN A 158 7.38 -2.74 27.54
C ASN A 158 6.93 -3.65 26.39
N ALA A 159 7.31 -3.36 25.15
CA ALA A 159 6.92 -4.13 23.97
C ALA A 159 7.52 -5.54 24.04
N GLN A 160 6.69 -6.53 23.78
CA GLN A 160 7.07 -7.94 23.79
C GLN A 160 6.71 -8.66 22.51
N TYR A 161 5.77 -8.12 21.74
CA TYR A 161 5.18 -8.76 20.58
C TYR A 161 5.35 -7.91 19.31
N PRO A 162 5.41 -8.52 18.14
CA PRO A 162 5.50 -7.81 16.87
C PRO A 162 4.48 -6.67 16.74
N LYS A 163 3.20 -6.89 17.08
CA LYS A 163 2.16 -5.86 17.04
C LYS A 163 2.45 -4.64 17.91
N ASP A 164 3.17 -4.81 19.02
CA ASP A 164 3.52 -3.70 19.91
C ASP A 164 4.57 -2.81 19.24
N TYR A 165 5.53 -3.44 18.54
CA TYR A 165 6.57 -2.73 17.80
C TYR A 165 6.02 -1.99 16.57
N VAL A 166 5.05 -2.57 15.86
CA VAL A 166 4.42 -1.94 14.67
C VAL A 166 3.78 -0.60 15.04
N VAL A 167 3.12 -0.50 16.18
CA VAL A 167 2.54 0.78 16.65
C VAL A 167 3.63 1.82 16.83
N ILE A 168 4.75 1.44 17.46
CA ILE A 168 5.88 2.34 17.74
C ILE A 168 6.55 2.78 16.45
N ILE A 169 6.74 1.86 15.49
CA ILE A 169 7.31 2.15 14.17
C ILE A 169 6.48 3.22 13.46
N ASN A 170 5.16 2.98 13.35
CA ASN A 170 4.26 3.90 12.68
C ASN A 170 4.22 5.29 13.34
N ASP A 171 4.14 5.34 14.65
CA ASP A 171 4.13 6.60 15.39
C ASP A 171 5.45 7.35 15.23
N ALA A 172 6.60 6.67 15.35
CA ALA A 172 7.91 7.29 15.20
C ALA A 172 8.15 7.80 13.76
N GLN A 173 7.74 7.06 12.73
CA GLN A 173 7.82 7.48 11.33
C GLN A 173 6.95 8.70 11.07
N LYS A 174 5.70 8.68 11.52
CA LYS A 174 4.76 9.79 11.39
C LYS A 174 5.32 11.06 12.05
N GLU A 175 5.78 10.97 13.29
CA GLU A 175 6.30 12.13 14.02
C GLU A 175 7.61 12.65 13.41
N THR A 176 8.46 11.77 12.88
CA THR A 176 9.66 12.15 12.11
C THR A 176 9.29 12.96 10.87
N GLY A 177 8.27 12.53 10.12
CA GLY A 177 7.76 13.26 8.96
C GLY A 177 7.22 14.65 9.32
N ILE A 178 6.47 14.76 10.42
CA ILE A 178 5.96 16.06 10.90
C ILE A 178 7.10 16.98 11.32
N LEU A 179 8.13 16.47 11.99
CA LEU A 179 9.32 17.25 12.34
C LEU A 179 10.09 17.78 11.13
N ALA A 180 10.11 17.02 10.03
CA ALA A 180 10.71 17.48 8.77
C ALA A 180 9.93 18.68 8.19
N LEU A 181 8.58 18.63 8.20
CA LEU A 181 7.74 19.79 7.82
C LEU A 181 7.97 20.97 8.76
N SER A 182 7.99 20.75 10.07
CA SER A 182 8.33 21.78 11.06
C SER A 182 9.67 22.46 10.74
N GLY A 183 10.68 21.68 10.34
CA GLY A 183 11.97 22.19 9.92
C GLY A 183 11.86 23.15 8.73
N THR A 184 11.10 22.77 7.71
CA THR A 184 10.85 23.58 6.52
C THR A 184 10.16 24.92 6.86
N ILE A 185 9.14 24.87 7.70
CA ILE A 185 8.43 26.10 8.13
C ILE A 185 9.33 27.00 8.95
N LEU A 186 10.17 26.45 9.82
CA LEU A 186 11.14 27.23 10.59
C LEU A 186 12.17 27.95 9.68
N ASP A 187 12.57 27.30 8.58
CA ASP A 187 13.43 27.95 7.57
C ASP A 187 12.72 29.10 6.87
N GLN A 188 11.44 28.92 6.51
CA GLN A 188 10.62 29.99 5.93
C GLN A 188 10.45 31.17 6.91
N LEU A 189 10.13 30.90 8.18
CA LEU A 189 10.04 31.91 9.24
C LEU A 189 11.36 32.64 9.45
N THR A 190 12.47 31.90 9.47
CA THR A 190 13.82 32.49 9.58
C THR A 190 14.10 33.45 8.41
N THR A 191 13.73 33.02 7.21
CA THR A 191 13.90 33.83 5.99
C THR A 191 13.03 35.08 6.04
N LEU A 192 11.76 34.96 6.47
CA LEU A 192 10.84 36.09 6.65
C LEU A 192 11.40 37.07 7.70
N HIS A 193 11.87 36.57 8.84
CA HIS A 193 12.48 37.40 9.88
C HIS A 193 13.67 38.21 9.37
N ASN A 194 14.59 37.57 8.64
CA ASN A 194 15.74 38.21 8.06
C ASN A 194 15.34 39.31 7.08
N THR A 195 14.28 39.09 6.30
CA THR A 195 13.72 40.06 5.37
C THR A 195 13.17 41.29 6.10
N ILE A 196 12.33 41.06 7.13
CA ILE A 196 11.78 42.12 7.97
C ILE A 196 12.90 42.98 8.57
N ASN A 197 13.97 42.33 9.06
CA ASN A 197 15.13 43.04 9.61
C ASN A 197 15.86 43.90 8.58
N GLN A 198 16.03 43.37 7.36
CA GLN A 198 16.63 44.13 6.25
C GLN A 198 15.78 45.35 5.85
N MET A 199 14.45 45.15 5.80
CA MET A 199 13.49 46.25 5.52
C MET A 199 13.53 47.30 6.63
N ASN A 200 13.56 46.90 7.89
CA ASN A 200 13.66 47.81 9.03
C ASN A 200 14.99 48.60 9.01
N ALA A 201 16.11 47.94 8.71
CA ALA A 201 17.41 48.57 8.54
C ALA A 201 17.39 49.63 7.41
N ALA A 202 16.56 49.40 6.41
CA ALA A 202 16.31 50.35 5.32
C ALA A 202 15.29 51.46 5.68
N ARG A 203 14.83 51.54 6.91
CA ARG A 203 13.87 52.52 7.44
C ARG A 203 12.48 52.45 6.81
N LEU A 204 12.06 51.27 6.42
CA LEU A 204 10.70 51.01 5.96
C LEU A 204 9.77 50.78 7.15
N ASP A 205 8.48 51.07 6.98
CA ASP A 205 7.47 50.67 7.94
C ASP A 205 7.23 49.16 7.83
N VAL A 206 7.70 48.40 8.80
CA VAL A 206 7.55 46.94 8.92
C VAL A 206 6.57 46.56 10.01
N THR A 207 5.82 47.49 10.59
CA THR A 207 4.99 47.28 11.77
C THR A 207 3.99 46.15 11.54
N ALA A 208 3.26 46.17 10.42
CA ALA A 208 2.28 45.11 10.08
C ALA A 208 2.95 43.76 9.85
N MET A 209 4.09 43.72 9.16
CA MET A 209 4.84 42.48 8.90
C MET A 209 5.43 41.89 10.19
N GLN A 210 5.94 42.72 11.09
CA GLN A 210 6.44 42.26 12.38
C GLN A 210 5.33 41.66 13.25
N ALA A 211 4.15 42.32 13.27
CA ALA A 211 2.99 41.82 14.00
C ALA A 211 2.53 40.47 13.43
N GLN A 212 2.48 40.34 12.11
CA GLN A 212 2.10 39.10 11.46
C GLN A 212 3.12 37.98 11.70
N TYR A 213 4.43 38.28 11.53
CA TYR A 213 5.50 37.34 11.86
C TYR A 213 5.39 36.82 13.29
N GLN A 214 5.03 37.69 14.25
CA GLN A 214 4.83 37.27 15.63
C GLN A 214 3.62 36.32 15.78
N ASN A 215 2.54 36.57 15.03
CA ASN A 215 1.39 35.66 14.98
C ASN A 215 1.79 34.29 14.39
N ASP A 216 2.60 34.28 13.34
CA ASP A 216 3.08 33.06 12.69
C ASP A 216 4.03 32.28 13.62
N MET A 217 4.91 32.97 14.35
CA MET A 217 5.75 32.35 15.38
C MET A 217 4.92 31.74 16.51
N ASN A 218 3.84 32.42 16.92
CA ASN A 218 2.91 31.88 17.91
C ASN A 218 2.18 30.64 17.37
N ALA A 219 1.67 30.69 16.13
CA ALA A 219 1.04 29.55 15.47
C ALA A 219 2.04 28.38 15.34
N PHE A 220 3.29 28.66 14.91
CA PHE A 220 4.35 27.67 14.83
C PHE A 220 4.65 27.03 16.18
N SER A 221 4.63 27.81 17.26
CA SER A 221 4.95 27.31 18.62
C SER A 221 3.97 26.28 19.15
N VAL A 222 2.73 26.29 18.63
CA VAL A 222 1.66 25.38 19.05
C VAL A 222 1.33 24.31 18.00
N ALA A 223 1.87 24.45 16.79
CA ALA A 223 1.66 23.49 15.68
C ALA A 223 2.30 22.14 16.01
N THR A 224 1.52 21.06 15.85
CA THR A 224 1.95 19.69 16.13
C THR A 224 1.54 18.69 15.06
N THR A 225 0.77 19.12 14.04
CA THR A 225 0.26 18.25 12.98
C THR A 225 0.71 18.71 11.60
N SER A 226 0.72 17.79 10.62
CA SER A 226 1.04 18.15 9.22
C SER A 226 0.14 19.26 8.67
N PRO A 227 -1.20 19.25 8.88
CA PRO A 227 -2.06 20.36 8.43
C PRO A 227 -1.71 21.71 9.06
N ASP A 228 -1.30 21.74 10.34
CA ASP A 228 -0.91 23.00 10.99
C ASP A 228 0.28 23.63 10.27
N PHE A 229 1.32 22.84 9.97
CA PHE A 229 2.50 23.32 9.27
C PHE A 229 2.22 23.70 7.81
N GLN A 230 1.37 22.93 7.10
CA GLN A 230 0.97 23.25 5.73
C GLN A 230 0.20 24.57 5.66
N ASN A 231 -0.78 24.75 6.56
CA ASN A 231 -1.55 26.00 6.64
C ASN A 231 -0.65 27.20 6.97
N LEU A 232 0.27 27.02 7.91
CA LEU A 232 1.21 28.08 8.24
C LEU A 232 2.13 28.42 7.06
N GLY A 233 2.61 27.42 6.32
CA GLY A 233 3.39 27.64 5.09
C GLY A 233 2.64 28.43 4.03
N MET A 234 1.34 28.17 3.84
CA MET A 234 0.49 28.96 2.94
C MET A 234 0.35 30.42 3.42
N LEU A 235 0.14 30.64 4.72
CA LEU A 235 0.05 31.98 5.30
C LEU A 235 1.34 32.77 5.11
N ILE A 236 2.49 32.19 5.41
CA ILE A 236 3.80 32.83 5.21
C ILE A 236 3.99 33.21 3.72
N ASN A 237 3.62 32.33 2.78
CA ASN A 237 3.70 32.62 1.35
C ASN A 237 2.78 33.80 0.96
N THR A 238 1.57 33.87 1.53
CA THR A 238 0.65 35.01 1.28
C THR A 238 1.24 36.30 1.78
N GLN A 239 1.88 36.31 2.94
CA GLN A 239 2.54 37.51 3.47
C GLN A 239 3.66 38.04 2.59
N TYR A 240 4.43 37.18 1.93
CA TYR A 240 5.39 37.59 0.94
C TYR A 240 4.75 38.30 -0.26
N GLN A 241 3.55 37.87 -0.66
CA GLN A 241 2.82 38.49 -1.74
C GLN A 241 2.24 39.86 -1.32
N GLU A 242 1.70 39.98 -0.10
CA GLU A 242 1.18 41.24 0.44
C GLU A 242 2.29 42.29 0.66
N ALA A 243 3.46 41.84 1.14
CA ALA A 243 4.63 42.70 1.32
C ALA A 243 5.10 43.39 0.01
N VAL A 244 4.82 42.77 -1.15
CA VAL A 244 5.13 43.34 -2.47
C VAL A 244 4.33 44.58 -2.74
N VAL A 245 3.09 44.68 -2.24
CA VAL A 245 2.18 45.80 -2.52
C VAL A 245 2.61 47.06 -1.76
N ASP A 246 3.19 46.90 -0.56
CA ASP A 246 3.42 48.01 0.37
C ASP A 246 4.86 48.58 0.37
N SER A 247 5.83 47.91 -0.29
CA SER A 247 7.23 48.32 -0.16
C SER A 247 8.14 47.97 -1.35
N ILE A 248 8.75 48.94 -1.98
CA ILE A 248 9.76 48.81 -3.05
C ILE A 248 10.93 47.88 -2.64
N GLN A 249 11.28 47.83 -1.39
CA GLN A 249 12.46 47.09 -0.92
C GLN A 249 12.16 45.61 -0.60
N ALA A 250 10.89 45.24 -0.45
CA ALA A 250 10.49 43.82 -0.39
C ALA A 250 10.48 43.16 -1.78
N LEU A 251 10.35 43.97 -2.83
CA LEU A 251 10.22 43.50 -4.21
C LEU A 251 11.41 42.66 -4.70
N PRO A 252 12.71 43.03 -4.44
CA PRO A 252 13.83 42.16 -4.80
C PRO A 252 13.78 40.80 -4.13
N PHE A 253 13.35 40.75 -2.88
CA PHE A 253 13.23 39.51 -2.14
C PHE A 253 12.13 38.60 -2.71
N VAL A 254 10.93 39.11 -2.92
CA VAL A 254 9.81 38.36 -3.49
C VAL A 254 10.15 37.88 -4.90
N SER A 255 10.79 38.70 -5.70
CA SER A 255 11.19 38.36 -7.05
C SER A 255 12.31 37.31 -7.07
N ASN A 256 13.23 37.32 -6.10
CA ASN A 256 14.22 36.26 -5.92
C ASN A 256 13.56 34.95 -5.45
N ALA A 257 12.53 35.02 -4.58
CA ALA A 257 11.75 33.83 -4.19
C ALA A 257 11.03 33.22 -5.40
N LYS A 258 10.45 34.05 -6.27
CA LYS A 258 9.82 33.61 -7.53
C LYS A 258 10.83 33.01 -8.51
N LEU A 259 12.02 33.60 -8.64
CA LEU A 259 13.10 33.01 -9.45
C LEU A 259 13.53 31.64 -8.87
N SER A 260 13.56 31.49 -7.55
CA SER A 260 13.84 30.20 -6.91
C SER A 260 12.74 29.17 -7.19
N ALA A 261 11.46 29.58 -7.14
CA ALA A 261 10.33 28.75 -7.53
C ALA A 261 10.42 28.34 -9.01
N PHE A 262 10.74 29.29 -9.91
CA PHE A 262 10.96 28.99 -11.32
C PHE A 262 12.09 27.95 -11.52
N GLN A 263 13.22 28.13 -10.84
CA GLN A 263 14.32 27.18 -10.90
C GLN A 263 13.92 25.79 -10.41
N SER A 264 13.08 25.71 -9.36
CA SER A 264 12.56 24.43 -8.87
C SER A 264 11.69 23.73 -9.92
N GLN A 265 10.82 24.48 -10.60
CA GLN A 265 10.00 23.94 -11.69
C GLN A 265 10.85 23.45 -12.88
N LEU A 266 11.91 24.22 -13.23
CA LEU A 266 12.88 23.80 -14.26
C LEU A 266 13.57 22.48 -13.87
N ASN A 267 13.91 22.31 -12.60
CA ASN A 267 14.54 21.10 -12.11
C ASN A 267 13.58 19.90 -12.18
N LEU A 268 12.29 20.11 -11.85
CA LEU A 268 11.26 19.08 -12.01
C LEU A 268 11.10 18.65 -13.47
N LEU A 269 10.98 19.61 -14.40
CA LEU A 269 10.91 19.29 -15.84
C LEU A 269 12.13 18.49 -16.31
N LYS A 270 13.33 18.82 -15.83
CA LYS A 270 14.54 18.04 -16.13
C LYS A 270 14.46 16.62 -15.56
N THR A 271 13.96 16.48 -14.33
CA THR A 271 13.74 15.15 -13.72
C THR A 271 12.78 14.32 -14.56
N TYR A 272 11.75 14.94 -15.10
CA TYR A 272 10.77 14.29 -15.98
C TYR A 272 11.28 14.09 -17.42
N GLY A 273 12.53 14.43 -17.72
CA GLY A 273 13.13 14.25 -19.04
C GLY A 273 12.65 15.22 -20.11
N MET A 274 11.96 16.31 -19.73
CA MET A 274 11.42 17.32 -20.64
C MET A 274 12.50 18.27 -21.14
N ASP A 275 12.35 18.78 -22.36
CA ASP A 275 13.21 19.85 -22.88
C ASP A 275 12.92 21.17 -22.16
N VAL A 276 13.90 21.68 -21.45
CA VAL A 276 13.82 22.94 -20.70
C VAL A 276 14.47 24.11 -21.38
N SER A 277 14.98 23.98 -22.59
CA SER A 277 15.83 24.98 -23.28
C SER A 277 15.14 26.32 -23.40
N SER A 278 13.86 26.34 -23.78
CA SER A 278 13.04 27.58 -23.87
C SER A 278 12.83 28.23 -22.52
N TYR A 279 12.42 27.47 -21.53
CA TYR A 279 12.18 27.93 -20.16
C TYR A 279 13.47 28.36 -19.45
N GLN A 280 14.59 27.68 -19.70
CA GLN A 280 15.90 28.11 -19.20
C GLN A 280 16.29 29.46 -19.79
N SER A 281 15.93 29.75 -21.05
CA SER A 281 16.15 31.04 -21.68
C SER A 281 15.29 32.14 -21.05
N LEU A 282 14.00 31.84 -20.76
CA LEU A 282 13.10 32.75 -20.04
C LEU A 282 13.63 33.05 -18.64
N PHE A 283 14.00 32.02 -17.88
CA PHE A 283 14.59 32.15 -16.55
C PHE A 283 15.84 33.04 -16.54
N ASN A 284 16.74 32.85 -17.51
CA ASN A 284 17.94 33.68 -17.63
C ASN A 284 17.61 35.12 -17.99
N ALA A 285 16.62 35.36 -18.85
CA ALA A 285 16.12 36.70 -19.19
C ALA A 285 15.48 37.40 -17.98
N ASP A 286 14.66 36.69 -17.21
CA ASP A 286 14.00 37.21 -16.02
C ASP A 286 15.01 37.52 -14.91
N LYS A 287 15.98 36.65 -14.71
CA LYS A 287 17.11 36.89 -13.79
C LYS A 287 17.92 38.11 -14.18
N ALA A 288 18.15 38.34 -15.49
CA ALA A 288 18.82 39.51 -15.99
C ALA A 288 17.96 40.78 -15.86
N ALA A 289 16.66 40.69 -16.12
CA ALA A 289 15.70 41.79 -15.95
C ALA A 289 15.60 42.20 -14.47
N MET A 290 15.50 41.20 -13.56
CA MET A 290 15.50 41.42 -12.11
C MET A 290 16.73 42.19 -11.64
N LYS A 291 17.91 41.82 -12.14
CA LYS A 291 19.18 42.51 -11.80
C LYS A 291 19.21 43.98 -12.27
N LYS A 292 18.45 44.32 -13.31
CA LYS A 292 18.39 45.67 -13.88
C LYS A 292 17.25 46.50 -13.28
N ALA A 293 16.27 45.87 -12.65
CA ALA A 293 15.13 46.56 -12.07
C ALA A 293 15.59 47.51 -10.96
N SER A 294 15.11 48.74 -11.00
CA SER A 294 15.50 49.81 -10.06
C SER A 294 14.29 50.57 -9.51
N THR A 295 13.11 50.39 -10.11
CA THR A 295 11.87 51.05 -9.68
C THR A 295 10.81 50.02 -9.30
N MET A 296 9.80 50.43 -8.51
CA MET A 296 8.63 49.60 -8.18
C MET A 296 8.00 49.00 -9.44
N HIS A 297 7.84 49.85 -10.47
CA HIS A 297 7.25 49.45 -11.74
C HIS A 297 8.06 48.31 -12.40
N ASP A 298 9.39 48.44 -12.44
CA ASP A 298 10.27 47.42 -13.02
C ASP A 298 10.16 46.09 -12.26
N TYR A 299 10.23 46.13 -10.92
CA TYR A 299 10.12 44.92 -10.08
C TYR A 299 8.77 44.23 -10.23
N LEU A 300 7.66 45.00 -10.24
CA LEU A 300 6.32 44.44 -10.42
C LEU A 300 6.18 43.79 -11.81
N ALA A 301 6.66 44.49 -12.86
CA ALA A 301 6.62 43.98 -14.23
C ALA A 301 7.41 42.67 -14.36
N VAL A 302 8.63 42.61 -13.83
CA VAL A 302 9.44 41.37 -13.83
C VAL A 302 8.79 40.27 -12.99
N SER A 303 8.25 40.61 -11.82
CA SER A 303 7.57 39.65 -10.94
C SER A 303 6.36 39.04 -11.63
N GLN A 304 5.51 39.85 -12.27
CA GLN A 304 4.35 39.37 -13.04
C GLN A 304 4.77 38.51 -14.23
N LYS A 305 5.87 38.89 -14.90
CA LYS A 305 6.42 38.07 -15.99
C LYS A 305 6.92 36.74 -15.51
N ILE A 306 7.63 36.67 -14.38
CA ILE A 306 8.06 35.40 -13.78
C ILE A 306 6.85 34.51 -13.47
N ASP A 307 5.76 35.06 -12.90
CA ASP A 307 4.54 34.32 -12.64
C ASP A 307 3.92 33.77 -13.93
N ALA A 308 3.89 34.58 -14.98
CA ALA A 308 3.38 34.13 -16.29
C ALA A 308 4.25 33.01 -16.88
N ASP A 309 5.57 33.16 -16.79
CA ASP A 309 6.52 32.18 -17.29
C ASP A 309 6.46 30.86 -16.48
N ILE A 310 6.32 30.93 -15.15
CA ILE A 310 6.06 29.75 -14.30
C ILE A 310 4.72 29.08 -14.68
N THR A 311 3.66 29.90 -14.85
CA THR A 311 2.35 29.38 -15.25
C THR A 311 2.41 28.70 -16.61
N SER A 312 3.20 29.22 -17.55
CA SER A 312 3.38 28.62 -18.87
C SER A 312 4.05 27.23 -18.84
N MET A 313 4.69 26.88 -17.73
CA MET A 313 5.32 25.55 -17.54
C MET A 313 4.33 24.49 -17.09
N HIS A 314 3.15 24.91 -16.59
CA HIS A 314 2.19 23.99 -15.95
C HIS A 314 1.84 22.79 -16.83
N ASP A 315 1.51 23.03 -18.09
CA ASP A 315 1.09 21.98 -19.02
C ASP A 315 2.21 20.96 -19.26
N ASN A 316 3.44 21.45 -19.44
CA ASN A 316 4.61 20.59 -19.60
C ASN A 316 4.99 19.85 -18.30
N LEU A 317 4.72 20.45 -17.14
CA LEU A 317 4.95 19.80 -15.85
C LEU A 317 4.00 18.64 -15.64
N VAL A 318 2.69 18.82 -15.84
CA VAL A 318 1.73 17.71 -15.69
C VAL A 318 1.93 16.65 -16.76
N GLN A 319 2.24 17.04 -18.00
CA GLN A 319 2.59 16.11 -19.06
C GLN A 319 3.87 15.32 -18.74
N GLY A 320 4.91 16.00 -18.29
CA GLY A 320 6.18 15.37 -17.93
C GLY A 320 6.03 14.45 -16.72
N ALA A 321 5.28 14.88 -15.70
CA ALA A 321 5.01 14.10 -14.52
C ALA A 321 4.29 12.79 -14.84
N SER A 322 3.22 12.85 -15.66
CA SER A 322 2.45 11.67 -16.02
C SER A 322 3.29 10.62 -16.78
N HIS A 323 4.15 11.04 -17.71
CA HIS A 323 5.08 10.10 -18.35
C HIS A 323 6.17 9.56 -17.41
N TYR A 324 6.63 10.40 -16.48
CA TYR A 324 7.65 10.00 -15.52
C TYR A 324 7.13 8.98 -14.52
N LEU A 325 5.94 9.21 -13.95
CA LEU A 325 5.36 8.37 -12.91
C LEU A 325 5.03 6.95 -13.40
N ILE A 326 4.57 6.76 -14.64
CA ILE A 326 4.39 5.42 -15.22
C ILE A 326 5.72 4.63 -15.20
N ASN A 327 6.82 5.27 -15.58
CA ASN A 327 8.13 4.61 -15.58
C ASN A 327 8.65 4.37 -14.16
N GLU A 328 8.34 5.25 -13.20
CA GLU A 328 8.70 5.05 -11.80
C GLU A 328 7.90 3.89 -11.19
N LEU A 329 6.61 3.79 -11.48
CA LEU A 329 5.77 2.66 -11.05
C LEU A 329 6.33 1.33 -11.59
N ASP A 330 6.65 1.26 -12.89
CA ASP A 330 7.27 0.07 -13.50
C ASP A 330 8.61 -0.27 -12.83
N ARG A 331 9.44 0.74 -12.57
CA ARG A 331 10.75 0.58 -11.93
C ARG A 331 10.60 0.05 -10.50
N GLU A 332 9.69 0.62 -9.72
CA GLU A 332 9.45 0.22 -8.33
C GLU A 332 8.86 -1.19 -8.28
N ALA A 333 7.82 -1.45 -9.06
CA ALA A 333 7.21 -2.77 -9.16
C ALA A 333 8.19 -3.85 -9.61
N THR A 334 9.05 -3.53 -10.60
CA THR A 334 10.09 -4.45 -11.07
C THR A 334 11.14 -4.69 -10.00
N ALA A 335 11.62 -3.64 -9.34
CA ALA A 335 12.65 -3.76 -8.30
C ALA A 335 12.18 -4.59 -7.11
N TRP A 336 10.97 -4.32 -6.62
CA TRP A 336 10.38 -5.09 -5.52
C TRP A 336 10.10 -6.54 -5.95
N GLY A 337 9.53 -6.74 -7.14
CA GLY A 337 9.24 -8.05 -7.70
C GLY A 337 10.48 -8.93 -7.84
N GLN A 338 11.61 -8.36 -8.27
CA GLN A 338 12.90 -9.07 -8.36
C GLN A 338 13.46 -9.44 -6.99
N ALA A 339 13.15 -8.69 -5.94
CA ALA A 339 13.53 -9.01 -4.58
C ALA A 339 12.62 -10.08 -3.93
N HIS A 340 11.39 -10.30 -4.49
CA HIS A 340 10.36 -11.17 -3.93
C HIS A 340 9.84 -12.17 -4.99
N LEU A 341 10.72 -13.01 -5.51
CA LEU A 341 10.41 -13.95 -6.59
C LEU A 341 9.65 -15.17 -6.09
N TYR A 342 8.62 -15.55 -6.83
CA TYR A 342 8.04 -16.89 -6.75
C TYR A 342 8.92 -17.88 -7.52
N HIS A 343 9.46 -18.87 -6.82
CA HIS A 343 10.20 -19.95 -7.49
C HIS A 343 9.23 -21.06 -7.88
N ASP A 344 8.97 -21.18 -9.16
CA ASP A 344 8.07 -22.20 -9.70
C ASP A 344 8.72 -23.58 -9.67
N LYS A 345 7.97 -24.57 -9.20
CA LYS A 345 8.47 -25.95 -9.06
C LYS A 345 8.20 -26.79 -10.30
N LEU A 346 7.29 -26.36 -11.17
CA LEU A 346 6.94 -27.10 -12.37
C LEU A 346 7.98 -26.88 -13.46
N ASP A 347 8.35 -25.63 -13.72
CA ASP A 347 9.27 -25.26 -14.80
C ASP A 347 10.65 -24.79 -14.32
N GLY A 348 10.83 -24.59 -13.00
CA GLY A 348 12.08 -24.13 -12.39
C GLY A 348 12.38 -22.64 -12.58
N ASN A 349 11.48 -21.88 -13.19
CA ASN A 349 11.64 -20.45 -13.39
C ASN A 349 11.26 -19.63 -12.16
N ASN A 350 11.65 -18.35 -12.18
CA ASN A 350 11.28 -17.39 -11.15
C ASN A 350 10.31 -16.36 -11.75
N TYR A 351 9.26 -16.03 -11.02
CA TYR A 351 8.21 -15.12 -11.45
C TYR A 351 8.02 -13.99 -10.42
N ILE A 352 7.69 -12.80 -10.90
CA ILE A 352 7.38 -11.65 -10.05
C ILE A 352 5.87 -11.61 -9.76
N TYR A 353 5.50 -11.19 -8.54
CA TYR A 353 4.09 -10.96 -8.17
C TYR A 353 3.56 -9.64 -8.72
N THR A 354 4.44 -8.70 -9.01
CA THR A 354 4.11 -7.31 -9.38
C THR A 354 3.90 -7.08 -10.87
N ALA A 355 3.76 -8.15 -11.68
CA ALA A 355 3.61 -8.02 -13.14
C ALA A 355 2.44 -7.09 -13.54
N GLY A 356 1.38 -7.03 -12.74
CA GLY A 356 0.24 -6.14 -12.96
C GLY A 356 0.60 -4.65 -12.93
N TYR A 357 1.63 -4.27 -12.17
CA TYR A 357 2.08 -2.88 -12.01
C TYR A 357 3.20 -2.46 -12.97
N THR A 358 3.66 -3.37 -13.81
CA THR A 358 4.72 -3.08 -14.80
C THR A 358 4.16 -2.50 -16.09
N LEU A 359 5.04 -2.04 -16.99
CA LEU A 359 4.63 -1.53 -18.30
C LEU A 359 3.75 -2.48 -19.11
N PRO A 360 3.97 -3.81 -19.13
CA PRO A 360 3.04 -4.74 -19.76
C PRO A 360 1.69 -4.90 -19.07
N GLY A 361 1.59 -4.54 -17.78
CA GLY A 361 0.36 -4.53 -16.98
C GLY A 361 -0.41 -3.21 -17.09
N ILE A 362 -0.64 -2.56 -15.97
CA ILE A 362 -1.37 -1.29 -15.91
C ILE A 362 -0.65 -0.18 -16.69
N GLY A 363 0.68 -0.22 -16.76
CA GLY A 363 1.46 0.75 -17.53
C GLY A 363 1.09 0.81 -19.01
N TYR A 364 0.66 -0.31 -19.62
CA TYR A 364 0.11 -0.29 -21.00
C TYR A 364 -1.16 0.57 -21.09
N TRP A 365 -2.05 0.46 -20.12
CA TRP A 365 -3.32 1.18 -20.09
C TRP A 365 -3.12 2.66 -19.77
N LEU A 366 -2.30 2.98 -18.79
CA LEU A 366 -1.89 4.35 -18.46
C LEU A 366 -1.23 5.04 -19.67
N ASN A 367 -0.31 4.37 -20.37
CA ASN A 367 0.27 4.89 -21.61
C ASN A 367 -0.77 5.09 -22.72
N ARG A 368 -1.79 4.24 -22.80
CA ARG A 368 -2.87 4.39 -23.76
C ARG A 368 -3.76 5.58 -23.43
N GLU A 369 -4.03 5.82 -22.15
CA GLU A 369 -4.75 7.01 -21.69
C GLU A 369 -3.96 8.28 -21.94
N LEU A 370 -2.65 8.27 -21.66
CA LEU A 370 -1.75 9.34 -22.07
C LEU A 370 -1.78 9.60 -23.58
N GLY A 371 -1.93 8.56 -24.40
CA GLY A 371 -2.07 8.70 -25.84
C GLY A 371 -3.34 9.42 -26.28
N TRP A 372 -4.35 9.53 -25.41
CA TRP A 372 -5.59 10.28 -25.62
C TRP A 372 -5.59 11.64 -24.91
N ALA A 373 -4.66 11.85 -23.98
CA ALA A 373 -4.53 13.10 -23.25
C ALA A 373 -4.06 14.21 -24.18
N TRP A 374 -4.74 15.36 -24.15
CA TRP A 374 -4.43 16.52 -25.00
C TRP A 374 -4.51 17.85 -24.25
N GLN A 375 -5.01 17.85 -23.03
CA GLN A 375 -5.12 19.04 -22.17
C GLN A 375 -4.61 18.70 -20.75
N PRO A 376 -4.21 19.70 -19.96
CA PRO A 376 -3.61 19.48 -18.64
C PRO A 376 -4.46 18.64 -17.69
N SER A 377 -5.80 18.79 -17.73
CA SER A 377 -6.73 17.99 -16.91
C SER A 377 -6.69 16.49 -17.23
N ASP A 378 -6.41 16.14 -18.49
CA ASP A 378 -6.33 14.72 -18.89
C ASP A 378 -5.05 14.10 -18.33
N TYR A 379 -3.92 14.82 -18.44
CA TYR A 379 -2.65 14.40 -17.81
C TYR A 379 -2.78 14.33 -16.29
N GLN A 380 -3.50 15.28 -15.66
CA GLN A 380 -3.74 15.23 -14.22
C GLN A 380 -4.56 14.02 -13.82
N ALA A 381 -5.58 13.65 -14.60
CA ALA A 381 -6.36 12.44 -14.35
C ALA A 381 -5.49 11.17 -14.37
N VAL A 382 -4.55 11.08 -15.32
CA VAL A 382 -3.58 9.97 -15.36
C VAL A 382 -2.66 10.00 -14.14
N ILE A 383 -2.15 11.16 -13.72
CA ILE A 383 -1.35 11.31 -12.50
C ILE A 383 -2.13 10.84 -11.25
N ASP A 384 -3.40 11.17 -11.17
CA ASP A 384 -4.24 10.77 -10.03
C ASP A 384 -4.44 9.24 -10.01
N GLU A 385 -4.59 8.61 -11.17
CA GLU A 385 -4.64 7.15 -11.32
C GLU A 385 -3.29 6.50 -10.97
N GLU A 386 -2.18 7.03 -11.50
CA GLU A 386 -0.82 6.57 -11.16
C GLU A 386 -0.56 6.58 -9.65
N ASN A 387 -0.96 7.66 -8.95
CA ASN A 387 -0.84 7.75 -7.50
C ASN A 387 -1.70 6.68 -6.80
N GLY A 388 -2.87 6.38 -7.34
CA GLY A 388 -3.68 5.25 -6.90
C GLY A 388 -2.97 3.91 -7.07
N GLU A 389 -2.30 3.72 -8.21
CA GLU A 389 -1.56 2.49 -8.49
C GLU A 389 -0.29 2.32 -7.63
N PHE A 390 0.41 3.41 -7.29
CA PHE A 390 1.48 3.35 -6.28
C PHE A 390 0.94 2.91 -4.93
N PHE A 391 -0.21 3.45 -4.52
CA PHE A 391 -0.85 3.03 -3.28
C PHE A 391 -1.23 1.54 -3.34
N ASN A 392 -1.84 1.09 -4.44
CA ASN A 392 -2.23 -0.31 -4.64
C ASN A 392 -1.01 -1.25 -4.65
N LEU A 393 0.11 -0.84 -5.26
CA LEU A 393 1.38 -1.58 -5.21
C LEU A 393 1.87 -1.75 -3.78
N HIS A 394 1.85 -0.69 -2.97
CA HIS A 394 2.22 -0.79 -1.55
C HIS A 394 1.27 -1.71 -0.77
N MET A 395 -0.02 -1.77 -1.13
CA MET A 395 -0.96 -2.74 -0.54
C MET A 395 -0.59 -4.17 -0.92
N LEU A 396 -0.21 -4.43 -2.18
CA LEU A 396 0.32 -5.74 -2.60
C LEU A 396 1.58 -6.12 -1.80
N GLU A 397 2.51 -5.19 -1.62
CA GLU A 397 3.75 -5.41 -0.87
C GLU A 397 3.48 -5.77 0.59
N GLN A 398 2.55 -5.08 1.23
CA GLN A 398 2.12 -5.38 2.60
C GLN A 398 1.38 -6.71 2.67
N ASP A 399 0.48 -6.99 1.73
CA ASP A 399 -0.29 -8.22 1.66
C ASP A 399 0.62 -9.45 1.45
N PHE A 400 1.70 -9.30 0.67
CA PHE A 400 2.75 -10.33 0.55
C PHE A 400 3.32 -10.74 1.89
N SER A 401 3.35 -9.84 2.86
CA SER A 401 3.81 -10.07 4.23
C SER A 401 2.69 -10.40 5.22
N ASP A 402 1.41 -10.32 4.84
CA ASP A 402 0.28 -10.51 5.76
C ASP A 402 -0.01 -12.00 5.97
N PRO A 403 0.00 -12.52 7.22
CA PRO A 403 -0.36 -13.89 7.55
C PRO A 403 -1.82 -14.15 7.81
N THR A 404 -2.65 -13.18 7.70
CA THR A 404 -4.08 -13.35 7.90
C THR A 404 -4.62 -14.38 6.90
N PRO A 405 -5.40 -15.37 7.30
CA PRO A 405 -6.00 -16.29 6.35
C PRO A 405 -6.88 -15.57 5.33
N TYR A 406 -6.83 -15.98 4.08
CA TYR A 406 -7.53 -15.37 2.95
C TYR A 406 -9.02 -15.07 3.19
N ASN A 407 -9.66 -15.79 4.10
CA ASN A 407 -11.08 -15.69 4.45
C ASN A 407 -11.34 -14.88 5.73
N GLN A 408 -10.40 -14.07 6.14
CA GLN A 408 -10.53 -13.11 7.24
C GLN A 408 -10.31 -11.69 6.70
N VAL A 409 -10.60 -10.70 7.53
CA VAL A 409 -10.37 -9.29 7.19
C VAL A 409 -8.87 -9.01 7.25
N HIS A 410 -8.32 -8.49 6.17
CA HIS A 410 -6.92 -8.07 6.06
C HIS A 410 -6.75 -6.60 6.41
N ALA A 411 -5.59 -6.25 6.98
CA ALA A 411 -5.26 -4.86 7.23
C ALA A 411 -5.22 -4.04 5.93
N THR A 412 -4.69 -4.62 4.87
CA THR A 412 -4.64 -4.02 3.52
C THR A 412 -6.02 -3.75 2.95
N ASP A 413 -7.00 -4.64 3.12
CA ASP A 413 -8.38 -4.39 2.70
C ASP A 413 -8.97 -3.15 3.41
N LEU A 414 -8.69 -3.01 4.71
CA LEU A 414 -9.17 -1.86 5.49
C LEU A 414 -8.48 -0.56 5.05
N GLU A 415 -7.18 -0.61 4.74
CA GLU A 415 -6.45 0.54 4.22
C GLU A 415 -6.94 0.94 2.83
N MET A 416 -7.21 -0.04 1.95
CA MET A 416 -7.86 0.20 0.65
C MET A 416 -9.20 0.92 0.80
N MET A 417 -10.06 0.44 1.72
CA MET A 417 -11.36 1.06 1.99
C MET A 417 -11.21 2.46 2.61
N GLN A 418 -10.20 2.67 3.46
CA GLN A 418 -9.94 3.97 4.06
C GLN A 418 -9.43 4.98 3.03
N HIS A 419 -8.55 4.54 2.13
CA HIS A 419 -7.97 5.39 1.09
C HIS A 419 -8.98 5.76 0.02
N ASN A 420 -9.85 4.81 -0.37
CA ASN A 420 -10.83 4.98 -1.44
C ASN A 420 -12.26 5.07 -0.89
N PRO A 421 -12.88 6.27 -0.85
CA PRO A 421 -14.24 6.44 -0.35
C PRO A 421 -15.30 5.57 -1.06
N SER A 422 -15.10 5.23 -2.35
CA SER A 422 -16.01 4.35 -3.10
C SER A 422 -16.07 2.92 -2.56
N LEU A 423 -15.06 2.49 -1.82
CA LEU A 423 -14.97 1.14 -1.22
C LEU A 423 -15.60 1.05 0.17
N GLN A 424 -16.04 2.17 0.78
CA GLN A 424 -16.53 2.19 2.16
C GLN A 424 -17.97 1.70 2.29
N HIS A 425 -18.75 1.77 1.23
CA HIS A 425 -20.18 1.46 1.23
C HIS A 425 -20.55 0.58 0.04
N GLY A 426 -21.69 -0.13 0.18
CA GLY A 426 -22.18 -1.00 -0.88
C GLY A 426 -21.39 -2.31 -0.98
N THR A 427 -21.40 -2.88 -2.17
CA THR A 427 -20.73 -4.15 -2.47
C THR A 427 -19.33 -3.90 -3.01
N VAL A 428 -18.34 -4.55 -2.40
CA VAL A 428 -16.94 -4.50 -2.83
C VAL A 428 -16.38 -5.91 -3.00
N LEU A 429 -15.75 -6.17 -4.13
CA LEU A 429 -14.91 -7.33 -4.38
C LEU A 429 -13.45 -6.90 -4.22
N MET A 430 -12.79 -7.36 -3.17
CA MET A 430 -11.38 -7.08 -2.91
C MET A 430 -10.55 -8.29 -3.36
N VAL A 431 -9.65 -8.10 -4.31
CA VAL A 431 -8.86 -9.18 -4.92
C VAL A 431 -7.39 -8.98 -4.60
N SER A 432 -6.80 -9.92 -3.88
CA SER A 432 -5.37 -10.02 -3.67
C SER A 432 -4.71 -10.85 -4.77
N MET A 433 -3.78 -10.24 -5.52
CA MET A 433 -2.98 -10.94 -6.52
C MET A 433 -1.90 -11.82 -5.90
N VAL A 434 -1.52 -11.59 -4.67
CA VAL A 434 -0.56 -12.42 -3.94
C VAL A 434 -1.22 -13.69 -3.41
N GLU A 435 -2.31 -13.54 -2.67
CA GLU A 435 -3.02 -14.67 -2.08
C GLU A 435 -3.83 -15.46 -3.10
N GLN A 436 -4.07 -14.89 -4.29
CA GLN A 436 -5.02 -15.42 -5.26
C GLN A 436 -6.39 -15.66 -4.59
N ALA A 437 -6.86 -14.63 -3.92
CA ALA A 437 -8.10 -14.63 -3.15
C ALA A 437 -8.94 -13.40 -3.47
N MET A 438 -10.25 -13.57 -3.42
CA MET A 438 -11.23 -12.51 -3.55
C MET A 438 -12.12 -12.50 -2.31
N ARG A 439 -12.22 -11.34 -1.67
CA ARG A 439 -13.05 -11.10 -0.49
C ARG A 439 -14.24 -10.22 -0.87
N TYR A 440 -15.43 -10.70 -0.59
CA TYR A 440 -16.68 -9.97 -0.79
C TYR A 440 -17.06 -9.23 0.48
N TYR A 441 -17.12 -7.91 0.36
CA TYR A 441 -17.55 -7.02 1.43
C TYR A 441 -18.92 -6.41 1.11
N GLN A 442 -19.73 -6.23 2.15
CA GLN A 442 -20.97 -5.46 2.11
C GLN A 442 -20.91 -4.40 3.21
N ASP A 443 -20.94 -3.12 2.82
CA ASP A 443 -20.84 -1.99 3.74
C ASP A 443 -19.66 -2.11 4.72
N GLY A 444 -18.48 -2.43 4.20
CA GLY A 444 -17.24 -2.61 4.95
C GLY A 444 -17.14 -3.90 5.78
N LYS A 445 -18.16 -4.78 5.73
CA LYS A 445 -18.16 -6.05 6.46
C LYS A 445 -17.86 -7.22 5.52
N LEU A 446 -16.84 -8.02 5.86
CA LEU A 446 -16.54 -9.25 5.14
C LEU A 446 -17.70 -10.26 5.28
N ILE A 447 -18.26 -10.67 4.15
CA ILE A 447 -19.37 -11.62 4.06
C ILE A 447 -18.88 -13.00 3.62
N ARG A 448 -18.00 -13.04 2.61
CA ARG A 448 -17.49 -14.28 2.06
C ARG A 448 -16.13 -14.07 1.40
N ALA A 449 -15.35 -15.13 1.29
CA ALA A 449 -14.09 -15.12 0.57
C ALA A 449 -13.99 -16.37 -0.33
N PHE A 450 -13.24 -16.23 -1.41
CA PHE A 450 -13.07 -17.24 -2.45
C PHE A 450 -11.59 -17.32 -2.83
N TYR A 451 -11.10 -18.49 -3.15
CA TYR A 451 -9.89 -18.59 -3.95
C TYR A 451 -10.19 -18.28 -5.41
N VAL A 452 -9.26 -17.59 -6.04
CA VAL A 452 -9.35 -17.19 -7.45
C VAL A 452 -8.05 -17.59 -8.17
N THR A 453 -8.04 -17.42 -9.49
CA THR A 453 -6.82 -17.42 -10.29
C THR A 453 -6.82 -16.16 -11.15
N THR A 454 -5.85 -15.29 -10.92
CA THR A 454 -5.68 -14.05 -11.68
C THR A 454 -4.83 -14.27 -12.94
N GLY A 455 -4.49 -13.19 -13.64
CA GLY A 455 -3.71 -13.25 -14.87
C GLY A 455 -2.29 -13.79 -14.68
N ARG A 456 -1.78 -14.50 -15.69
CA ARG A 456 -0.36 -14.90 -15.77
C ARG A 456 0.55 -13.68 -15.94
N VAL A 457 1.84 -13.86 -15.71
CA VAL A 457 2.82 -12.76 -15.76
C VAL A 457 2.80 -11.98 -17.09
N GLU A 458 2.62 -12.67 -18.22
CA GLU A 458 2.58 -12.05 -19.55
C GLU A 458 1.23 -11.38 -19.89
N ARG A 459 0.20 -11.68 -19.13
CA ARG A 459 -1.16 -11.16 -19.25
C ARG A 459 -1.75 -10.97 -17.84
N PRO A 460 -1.16 -10.07 -17.04
CA PRO A 460 -1.55 -9.91 -15.64
C PRO A 460 -2.97 -9.34 -15.51
N ALA A 461 -3.60 -9.59 -14.38
CA ALA A 461 -4.79 -8.84 -13.98
C ALA A 461 -4.41 -7.37 -13.77
N LEU A 462 -5.33 -6.47 -14.06
CA LEU A 462 -5.11 -5.04 -13.86
C LEU A 462 -5.37 -4.68 -12.41
N PRO A 463 -4.36 -4.17 -11.68
CA PRO A 463 -4.60 -3.54 -10.39
C PRO A 463 -5.47 -2.31 -10.56
N GLY A 464 -6.05 -1.83 -9.48
CA GLY A 464 -6.86 -0.62 -9.50
C GLY A 464 -8.17 -0.77 -8.75
N VAL A 465 -8.93 0.33 -8.72
CA VAL A 465 -10.29 0.39 -8.16
C VAL A 465 -11.28 0.67 -9.28
N TRP A 466 -12.09 -0.32 -9.58
CA TRP A 466 -12.98 -0.34 -10.74
C TRP A 466 -14.43 -0.43 -10.31
N THR A 467 -15.33 0.16 -11.08
CA THR A 467 -16.78 -0.09 -10.96
C THR A 467 -17.21 -1.11 -12.03
N THR A 468 -18.10 -2.00 -11.68
CA THR A 468 -18.69 -2.95 -12.64
C THR A 468 -19.25 -2.20 -13.86
N GLN A 469 -18.77 -2.57 -15.06
CA GLN A 469 -19.16 -1.91 -16.32
C GLN A 469 -20.27 -2.66 -17.04
N ASN A 470 -20.20 -3.99 -17.07
CA ASN A 470 -21.19 -4.86 -17.70
C ASN A 470 -21.27 -6.20 -16.98
N ARG A 471 -22.40 -6.89 -17.16
CA ARG A 471 -22.66 -8.21 -16.57
C ARG A 471 -23.37 -9.08 -17.60
N GLU A 472 -22.82 -10.26 -17.85
CA GLU A 472 -23.30 -11.18 -18.86
C GLU A 472 -23.48 -12.58 -18.28
N SER A 473 -24.61 -13.22 -18.58
CA SER A 473 -24.89 -14.60 -18.16
C SER A 473 -26.00 -15.22 -19.01
N PRO A 474 -25.71 -16.26 -19.83
CA PRO A 474 -24.40 -16.69 -20.26
C PRO A 474 -23.81 -15.79 -21.34
N THR A 475 -22.50 -15.95 -21.60
CA THR A 475 -21.81 -15.27 -22.71
C THR A 475 -20.79 -16.19 -23.39
N LEU A 476 -20.22 -15.73 -24.50
CA LEU A 476 -19.21 -16.47 -25.25
C LEU A 476 -17.93 -15.62 -25.38
N PHE A 477 -16.88 -16.02 -24.71
CA PHE A 477 -15.58 -15.37 -24.86
C PHE A 477 -14.89 -15.84 -26.14
N LYS A 478 -14.37 -14.87 -26.88
CA LYS A 478 -13.58 -15.09 -28.10
C LYS A 478 -12.19 -14.53 -27.90
N SER A 479 -11.20 -15.32 -28.30
CA SER A 479 -9.82 -14.87 -28.20
C SER A 479 -9.59 -13.61 -29.04
N PRO A 480 -9.00 -12.55 -28.49
CA PRO A 480 -8.55 -11.40 -29.26
C PRO A 480 -7.27 -11.72 -30.04
N ASP A 481 -6.55 -12.79 -29.67
CA ASP A 481 -5.34 -13.24 -30.33
C ASP A 481 -5.68 -14.18 -31.51
N PRO A 482 -4.91 -14.12 -32.61
CA PRO A 482 -5.15 -14.98 -33.76
C PRO A 482 -4.79 -16.44 -33.46
N PRO A 483 -5.41 -17.42 -34.15
CA PRO A 483 -5.01 -18.82 -34.05
C PRO A 483 -3.50 -19.02 -34.29
N GLY A 484 -2.86 -19.78 -33.41
CA GLY A 484 -1.40 -20.01 -33.41
C GLY A 484 -0.61 -19.06 -32.51
N SER A 485 -1.21 -18.04 -31.94
CA SER A 485 -0.62 -17.29 -30.84
C SER A 485 -0.55 -18.18 -29.57
N PRO A 486 0.50 -18.05 -28.75
CA PRO A 486 0.57 -18.77 -27.47
C PRO A 486 -0.54 -18.33 -26.48
N TYR A 487 -1.25 -17.25 -26.79
CA TYR A 487 -2.35 -16.71 -25.97
C TYR A 487 -3.72 -16.94 -26.61
N TRP A 488 -3.78 -17.63 -27.78
CA TRP A 488 -5.06 -17.95 -28.38
C TRP A 488 -5.80 -19.02 -27.59
N TYR A 489 -7.10 -18.85 -27.48
CA TYR A 489 -8.01 -19.86 -26.93
C TYR A 489 -9.26 -19.99 -27.83
N PRO A 490 -9.91 -21.17 -27.85
CA PRO A 490 -11.13 -21.38 -28.61
C PRO A 490 -12.31 -20.56 -28.06
N ASP A 491 -13.38 -20.42 -28.85
CA ASP A 491 -14.64 -19.85 -28.37
C ASP A 491 -15.08 -20.57 -27.08
N THR A 492 -15.09 -19.85 -25.96
CA THR A 492 -15.27 -20.42 -24.63
C THR A 492 -16.58 -19.92 -24.01
N PRO A 493 -17.55 -20.81 -23.76
CA PRO A 493 -18.77 -20.44 -23.06
C PRO A 493 -18.47 -20.11 -21.60
N ILE A 494 -19.02 -18.99 -21.14
CA ILE A 494 -18.92 -18.50 -19.76
C ILE A 494 -20.34 -18.35 -19.23
N HIS A 495 -20.59 -18.88 -18.03
CA HIS A 495 -21.90 -18.83 -17.43
C HIS A 495 -22.16 -17.52 -16.68
N TYR A 496 -21.14 -16.94 -16.05
CA TYR A 496 -21.23 -15.74 -15.23
C TYR A 496 -20.01 -14.86 -15.47
N ALA A 497 -20.20 -13.68 -16.04
CA ALA A 497 -19.13 -12.73 -16.33
C ALA A 497 -19.50 -11.33 -15.85
N ILE A 498 -18.58 -10.68 -15.14
CA ILE A 498 -18.68 -9.32 -14.63
C ILE A 498 -17.50 -8.53 -15.19
N LEU A 499 -17.75 -7.64 -16.14
CA LEU A 499 -16.73 -6.77 -16.73
C LEU A 499 -16.38 -5.65 -15.74
N TYR A 500 -15.11 -5.53 -15.40
CA TYR A 500 -14.63 -4.45 -14.54
C TYR A 500 -13.76 -3.43 -15.29
N HIS A 501 -13.14 -3.81 -16.39
CA HIS A 501 -12.36 -2.89 -17.22
C HIS A 501 -12.63 -3.12 -18.71
N TRP A 502 -12.83 -2.04 -19.44
CA TRP A 502 -13.22 -2.03 -20.88
C TRP A 502 -12.24 -2.77 -21.82
N GLY A 503 -11.01 -3.05 -21.35
CA GLY A 503 -10.05 -3.89 -22.07
C GLY A 503 -10.38 -5.38 -22.13
N GLY A 504 -11.57 -5.79 -21.66
CA GLY A 504 -11.98 -7.19 -21.65
C GLY A 504 -11.56 -7.93 -20.38
N PHE A 505 -11.42 -7.22 -19.25
CA PHE A 505 -11.08 -7.81 -17.98
C PHE A 505 -12.34 -8.09 -17.15
N PHE A 506 -12.49 -9.36 -16.78
CA PHE A 506 -13.70 -9.86 -16.13
C PHE A 506 -13.38 -10.60 -14.84
N VAL A 507 -14.33 -10.60 -13.91
CA VAL A 507 -14.49 -11.66 -12.91
C VAL A 507 -15.46 -12.66 -13.51
N HIS A 508 -15.05 -13.94 -13.70
CA HIS A 508 -15.91 -14.93 -14.37
C HIS A 508 -15.60 -16.37 -13.94
N ASP A 509 -16.55 -17.28 -14.21
CA ASP A 509 -16.36 -18.70 -13.98
C ASP A 509 -15.27 -19.28 -14.91
N ALA A 510 -14.51 -20.21 -14.36
CA ALA A 510 -13.52 -20.97 -15.11
C ALA A 510 -13.75 -22.47 -14.88
N TRP A 511 -14.77 -23.02 -15.53
CA TRP A 511 -15.20 -24.42 -15.41
C TRP A 511 -14.13 -25.44 -15.80
N TRP A 512 -13.10 -25.00 -16.54
CA TRP A 512 -11.94 -25.83 -16.94
C TRP A 512 -10.86 -25.96 -15.87
N ARG A 513 -10.98 -25.22 -14.75
CA ARG A 513 -10.04 -25.26 -13.63
C ARG A 513 -10.62 -26.02 -12.43
N VAL A 514 -9.76 -26.71 -11.73
CA VAL A 514 -10.05 -27.31 -10.41
C VAL A 514 -9.26 -26.61 -9.31
N ASN A 515 -8.06 -26.13 -9.63
CA ASN A 515 -7.18 -25.46 -8.69
C ASN A 515 -7.35 -23.93 -8.77
N PHE A 516 -7.57 -23.34 -7.60
CA PHE A 516 -7.60 -21.89 -7.38
C PHE A 516 -6.78 -21.58 -6.12
N GLY A 517 -6.29 -20.35 -5.99
CA GLY A 517 -5.56 -19.90 -4.82
C GLY A 517 -4.07 -19.71 -5.08
N PRO A 518 -3.26 -19.53 -4.02
CA PRO A 518 -1.86 -19.10 -4.13
C PRO A 518 -1.02 -19.90 -5.12
N GLY A 519 -0.35 -19.20 -6.03
CA GLY A 519 0.53 -19.77 -7.03
C GLY A 519 -0.15 -20.20 -8.33
N THR A 520 -1.50 -20.17 -8.43
CA THR A 520 -2.21 -20.60 -9.64
C THR A 520 -2.11 -19.60 -10.80
N GLN A 521 -1.63 -18.39 -10.55
CA GLN A 521 -1.26 -17.41 -11.58
C GLN A 521 0.06 -17.77 -12.30
N PHE A 522 0.83 -18.70 -11.76
CA PHE A 522 2.08 -19.21 -12.33
C PHE A 522 1.88 -20.62 -12.91
N PRO A 523 2.83 -21.16 -13.69
CA PRO A 523 2.74 -22.52 -14.21
C PRO A 523 2.53 -23.56 -13.11
N HIS A 524 1.53 -24.44 -13.25
CA HIS A 524 1.21 -25.44 -12.25
C HIS A 524 0.45 -26.63 -12.86
N TYR A 525 0.45 -27.77 -12.18
CA TYR A 525 -0.45 -28.86 -12.53
C TYR A 525 -1.85 -28.59 -11.95
N ASP A 526 -2.86 -28.62 -12.81
CA ASP A 526 -4.26 -28.60 -12.40
C ASP A 526 -4.87 -30.00 -12.59
N THR A 527 -4.55 -30.91 -11.67
CA THR A 527 -5.00 -32.30 -11.76
C THR A 527 -6.52 -32.38 -11.68
N GLY A 528 -7.16 -32.75 -12.78
CA GLY A 528 -8.62 -32.83 -12.94
C GLY A 528 -9.22 -31.67 -13.70
N GLY A 529 -8.48 -30.62 -13.97
CA GLY A 529 -8.82 -29.54 -14.89
C GLY A 529 -8.37 -29.84 -16.32
N ASP A 530 -8.63 -28.92 -17.24
CA ASP A 530 -8.07 -28.98 -18.60
C ASP A 530 -6.66 -28.38 -18.61
N GLU A 531 -5.66 -29.23 -18.57
CA GLU A 531 -4.24 -28.83 -18.49
C GLU A 531 -3.80 -27.89 -19.64
N SER A 532 -4.51 -27.89 -20.78
CA SER A 532 -4.23 -26.96 -21.87
C SER A 532 -4.55 -25.51 -21.53
N PHE A 533 -5.45 -25.27 -20.57
CA PHE A 533 -5.95 -23.95 -20.19
C PHE A 533 -5.79 -23.65 -18.70
N ALA A 534 -5.80 -24.68 -17.85
CA ALA A 534 -5.75 -24.53 -16.41
C ALA A 534 -4.33 -24.49 -15.83
N GLY A 535 -3.32 -24.97 -16.59
CA GLY A 535 -1.94 -25.09 -16.09
C GLY A 535 -1.15 -23.80 -15.92
N ASN A 536 -1.80 -22.62 -16.02
CA ASN A 536 -1.19 -21.31 -15.78
C ASN A 536 -2.30 -20.29 -15.43
N GLY A 537 -1.94 -19.08 -15.06
CA GLY A 537 -2.86 -17.97 -14.83
C GLY A 537 -3.75 -17.67 -16.04
N SER A 538 -4.76 -16.85 -15.83
CA SER A 538 -5.70 -16.40 -16.87
C SER A 538 -5.00 -15.44 -17.88
N HIS A 539 -5.78 -14.89 -18.82
CA HIS A 539 -5.34 -13.84 -19.73
C HIS A 539 -5.58 -12.42 -19.19
N GLY A 540 -5.64 -12.28 -17.86
CA GLY A 540 -5.85 -11.01 -17.15
C GLY A 540 -7.16 -10.97 -16.35
N CYS A 541 -8.07 -11.89 -16.58
CA CYS A 541 -9.32 -11.99 -15.82
C CYS A 541 -9.09 -12.56 -14.41
N VAL A 542 -10.04 -12.35 -13.53
CA VAL A 542 -10.15 -13.02 -12.24
C VAL A 542 -11.02 -14.26 -12.40
N ASN A 543 -10.41 -15.44 -12.49
CA ASN A 543 -11.11 -16.70 -12.62
C ASN A 543 -11.59 -17.19 -11.24
N VAL A 544 -12.84 -17.63 -11.19
CA VAL A 544 -13.51 -18.15 -10.00
C VAL A 544 -14.12 -19.50 -10.33
N SER A 545 -14.31 -20.38 -9.33
CA SER A 545 -15.06 -21.62 -9.54
C SER A 545 -16.48 -21.31 -10.02
N GLU A 546 -17.10 -22.16 -10.84
CA GLU A 546 -18.43 -21.93 -11.37
C GLU A 546 -19.48 -21.66 -10.29
N GLY A 547 -19.43 -22.45 -9.20
CA GLY A 547 -20.35 -22.27 -8.07
C GLY A 547 -20.16 -20.96 -7.31
N ASP A 548 -18.90 -20.53 -7.15
CA ASP A 548 -18.60 -19.26 -6.52
C ASP A 548 -18.89 -18.07 -7.46
N ALA A 549 -18.61 -18.20 -8.77
CA ALA A 549 -18.99 -17.21 -9.76
C ALA A 549 -20.50 -16.98 -9.81
N ALA A 550 -21.30 -18.06 -9.74
CA ALA A 550 -22.76 -17.97 -9.66
C ALA A 550 -23.20 -17.18 -8.42
N TRP A 551 -22.58 -17.46 -7.27
CA TRP A 551 -22.86 -16.72 -6.04
C TRP A 551 -22.46 -15.25 -6.15
N VAL A 552 -21.26 -14.95 -6.62
CA VAL A 552 -20.76 -13.58 -6.82
C VAL A 552 -21.68 -12.82 -7.77
N TYR A 553 -22.02 -13.44 -8.90
CA TYR A 553 -22.92 -12.83 -9.88
C TYR A 553 -24.30 -12.52 -9.29
N ALA A 554 -24.85 -13.41 -8.46
CA ALA A 554 -26.16 -13.19 -7.83
C ALA A 554 -26.14 -12.11 -6.72
N ASN A 555 -24.98 -11.84 -6.13
CA ASN A 555 -24.84 -10.91 -5.00
C ASN A 555 -24.12 -9.59 -5.36
N THR A 556 -23.85 -9.34 -6.63
CA THR A 556 -23.27 -8.10 -7.15
C THR A 556 -24.26 -7.35 -8.03
N ASP A 557 -24.04 -6.08 -8.24
CA ASP A 557 -24.86 -5.19 -9.06
C ASP A 557 -23.99 -4.23 -9.90
N PRO A 558 -24.55 -3.37 -10.76
CA PRO A 558 -23.78 -2.41 -11.55
C PRO A 558 -23.01 -1.36 -10.74
N ASN A 559 -23.28 -1.21 -9.44
CA ASN A 559 -22.58 -0.28 -8.56
C ASN A 559 -21.48 -0.98 -7.74
N THR A 560 -21.32 -2.28 -7.92
CA THR A 560 -20.29 -3.05 -7.22
C THR A 560 -18.90 -2.51 -7.57
N GLN A 561 -18.10 -2.25 -6.55
CA GLN A 561 -16.71 -1.88 -6.70
C GLN A 561 -15.83 -3.13 -6.72
N ILE A 562 -14.79 -3.11 -7.52
CA ILE A 562 -13.82 -4.19 -7.64
C ILE A 562 -12.44 -3.57 -7.43
N ALA A 563 -11.80 -3.89 -6.33
CA ALA A 563 -10.44 -3.44 -6.04
C ALA A 563 -9.48 -4.62 -6.19
N ILE A 564 -8.39 -4.42 -6.94
CA ILE A 564 -7.37 -5.43 -7.24
C ILE A 564 -6.02 -4.85 -6.85
N TYR A 565 -5.29 -5.55 -5.96
CA TYR A 565 -3.98 -5.16 -5.50
C TYR A 565 -3.05 -6.35 -5.27
#